data_6c0ef5535346535f6c2691516bfd16a0
#
_entry.id   6c0ef5535346535f6c2691516bfd16a0
#
_cell.length_a   1.000
_cell.length_b   1.000
_cell.length_c   1.000
_cell.angle_alpha   90.00
_cell.angle_beta   90.00
_cell.angle_gamma   90.00
#
_symmetry.space_group_name_H-M   'P 1'
#
loop_
_entity.id
_entity.type
_entity.pdbx_description
1 polymer ?
#
loop_
_entity_poly.entity_id
_entity_poly.type
_entity_poly.pdbx_seq_one_letter_code
_entity_poly.pdbx_strand_id
1 'polypeptide(L)'
;MSVTNTSQECINTILASQKQYFNTGATLSVDFRKEQLHKLAQALEQFEKQLADALWTDLHKSYQEAYLTEIGLVKAEIREHLKGLGRWARCKRVHTPLTLFPSSSFVVKEPLGCALIVSPWNYPVQLLLNPLVGAISAGCTAVLKPSPYVPNVSTVLEQMIKSVFNEKYVAVVQGNREVNKVLFSSRFDMIFFTGSPALGRKVMAAAAENLTPVVLELGGKSPCIIDSTANIKLAARRVAWGKTLNAGQTCIAPDYILIHEDVKEAFIKEFAAQMEYLHGKDIKESGHFVRLVTDKAFERVTGYLKDGNIVYGGRTDSKERFIEPTLLDNVKPDAPVMTDEIFGPIFPMITIYKKDGQFKDQVTAFIKQREKPLAFYYFGCAADGWDLIRHTSSGGGCINDTIMHIANGNVPFGGVGNSGMGHYHGKLSFDAFTHERSIVKAPTWIDLPFRYMPYKFFALIKRMM
;
A
#
# COMPACT_ATOMS: atom_id res chain seq x y z
N MET A 1 -6.80 21.57 14.39
CA MET A 1 -6.98 22.59 13.29
C MET A 1 -7.75 21.94 12.17
N SER A 2 -8.62 22.66 11.45
CA SER A 2 -9.25 22.13 10.24
C SER A 2 -8.42 22.56 9.03
N VAL A 3 -8.20 21.65 8.10
CA VAL A 3 -7.49 21.93 6.84
C VAL A 3 -8.37 22.79 5.94
N THR A 4 -7.83 23.87 5.38
CA THR A 4 -8.54 24.74 4.43
C THR A 4 -8.64 24.07 3.07
N ASN A 5 -9.83 24.09 2.45
CA ASN A 5 -10.03 23.55 1.11
C ASN A 5 -9.33 24.39 0.04
N THR A 6 -8.50 23.78 -0.78
CA THR A 6 -7.97 24.40 -2.00
C THR A 6 -9.12 24.61 -2.99
N SER A 7 -9.21 25.81 -3.55
CA SER A 7 -10.28 26.14 -4.50
C SER A 7 -10.14 25.37 -5.83
N GLN A 8 -11.25 25.16 -6.53
CA GLN A 8 -11.25 24.52 -7.85
C GLN A 8 -10.42 25.30 -8.87
N GLU A 9 -10.45 26.63 -8.80
CA GLU A 9 -9.66 27.50 -9.69
C GLU A 9 -8.15 27.30 -9.46
N CYS A 10 -7.71 27.22 -8.19
CA CYS A 10 -6.33 26.93 -7.85
C CYS A 10 -5.91 25.54 -8.37
N ILE A 11 -6.74 24.51 -8.19
CA ILE A 11 -6.49 23.16 -8.71
C ILE A 11 -6.31 23.18 -10.23
N ASN A 12 -7.20 23.85 -10.96
CA ASN A 12 -7.11 23.96 -12.41
C ASN A 12 -5.83 24.66 -12.85
N THR A 13 -5.42 25.73 -12.15
CA THR A 13 -4.16 26.46 -12.42
C THR A 13 -2.94 25.57 -12.19
N ILE A 14 -2.90 24.79 -11.08
CA ILE A 14 -1.85 23.83 -10.81
C ILE A 14 -1.75 22.80 -11.95
N LEU A 15 -2.87 22.19 -12.33
CA LEU A 15 -2.88 21.17 -13.38
C LEU A 15 -2.41 21.73 -14.75
N ALA A 16 -2.85 22.91 -15.11
CA ALA A 16 -2.42 23.57 -16.36
C ALA A 16 -0.90 23.82 -16.35
N SER A 17 -0.37 24.35 -15.22
CA SER A 17 1.07 24.62 -15.08
C SER A 17 1.91 23.35 -15.06
N GLN A 18 1.45 22.28 -14.41
CA GLN A 18 2.13 20.98 -14.38
C GLN A 18 2.18 20.35 -15.78
N LYS A 19 1.07 20.38 -16.53
CA LYS A 19 1.03 19.88 -17.91
C LYS A 19 1.97 20.67 -18.82
N GLN A 20 1.97 22.00 -18.69
CA GLN A 20 2.90 22.85 -19.46
C GLN A 20 4.36 22.52 -19.11
N TYR A 21 4.69 22.39 -17.82
CA TYR A 21 6.04 22.06 -17.37
C TYR A 21 6.48 20.67 -17.84
N PHE A 22 5.62 19.67 -17.72
CA PHE A 22 5.90 18.32 -18.21
C PHE A 22 6.21 18.32 -19.72
N ASN A 23 5.43 19.05 -20.52
CA ASN A 23 5.61 19.13 -21.97
C ASN A 23 6.94 19.79 -22.39
N THR A 24 7.63 20.53 -21.50
CA THR A 24 8.98 21.04 -21.78
C THR A 24 10.04 19.94 -21.85
N GLY A 25 9.74 18.74 -21.34
CA GLY A 25 10.70 17.65 -21.21
C GLY A 25 11.75 17.84 -20.09
N ALA A 26 11.59 18.87 -19.24
CA ALA A 26 12.54 19.17 -18.14
C ALA A 26 12.71 18.02 -17.15
N THR A 27 11.69 17.16 -16.99
CA THR A 27 11.71 16.02 -16.07
C THR A 27 12.33 14.75 -16.63
N LEU A 28 12.71 14.73 -17.92
CA LEU A 28 13.18 13.52 -18.61
C LEU A 28 14.61 13.10 -18.23
N SER A 29 15.47 14.06 -17.87
CA SER A 29 16.85 13.76 -17.48
C SER A 29 16.93 12.93 -16.21
N VAL A 30 17.72 11.85 -16.23
CA VAL A 30 17.98 11.01 -15.05
C VAL A 30 18.69 11.83 -13.95
N ASP A 31 19.57 12.74 -14.32
CA ASP A 31 20.29 13.58 -13.36
C ASP A 31 19.36 14.56 -12.68
N PHE A 32 18.42 15.18 -13.43
CA PHE A 32 17.37 16.00 -12.84
C PHE A 32 16.54 15.19 -11.80
N ARG A 33 16.07 13.99 -12.17
CA ARG A 33 15.27 13.16 -11.27
C ARG A 33 16.03 12.79 -10.00
N LYS A 34 17.32 12.44 -10.11
CA LYS A 34 18.19 12.17 -8.95
C LYS A 34 18.37 13.41 -8.07
N GLU A 35 18.55 14.58 -8.67
CA GLU A 35 18.62 15.84 -7.93
C GLU A 35 17.32 16.09 -7.13
N GLN A 36 16.16 15.87 -7.74
CA GLN A 36 14.88 16.03 -7.04
C GLN A 36 14.71 15.02 -5.91
N LEU A 37 15.16 13.76 -6.09
CA LEU A 37 15.17 12.76 -5.01
C LEU A 37 16.11 13.14 -3.85
N HIS A 38 17.28 13.74 -4.14
CA HIS A 38 18.18 14.27 -3.12
C HIS A 38 17.53 15.43 -2.35
N LYS A 39 16.85 16.35 -3.03
CA LYS A 39 16.09 17.44 -2.40
C LYS A 39 15.02 16.91 -1.47
N LEU A 40 14.26 15.90 -1.90
CA LEU A 40 13.24 15.25 -1.06
C LEU A 40 13.86 14.59 0.18
N ALA A 41 15.01 13.90 0.02
CA ALA A 41 15.71 13.28 1.14
C ALA A 41 16.18 14.32 2.17
N GLN A 42 16.76 15.42 1.72
CA GLN A 42 17.20 16.52 2.60
C GLN A 42 16.02 17.19 3.31
N ALA A 43 14.91 17.44 2.60
CA ALA A 43 13.70 17.98 3.21
C ALA A 43 13.15 17.04 4.29
N LEU A 44 13.12 15.73 4.02
CA LEU A 44 12.66 14.74 4.97
C LEU A 44 13.55 14.70 6.25
N GLU A 45 14.85 14.93 6.12
CA GLU A 45 15.77 15.05 7.27
C GLU A 45 15.50 16.32 8.08
N GLN A 46 15.30 17.45 7.39
CA GLN A 46 15.05 18.75 8.04
C GLN A 46 13.72 18.77 8.78
N PHE A 47 12.69 18.11 8.25
CA PHE A 47 11.34 18.08 8.81
C PHE A 47 11.06 16.85 9.67
N GLU A 48 12.03 15.95 9.88
CA GLU A 48 11.84 14.69 10.62
C GLU A 48 11.20 14.89 11.98
N LYS A 49 11.75 15.82 12.81
CA LYS A 49 11.20 16.11 14.13
C LYS A 49 9.77 16.67 14.04
N GLN A 50 9.52 17.62 13.13
CA GLN A 50 8.20 18.25 12.97
C GLN A 50 7.15 17.23 12.53
N LEU A 51 7.51 16.29 11.62
CA LEU A 51 6.64 15.20 11.19
C LEU A 51 6.32 14.25 12.36
N ALA A 52 7.31 13.88 13.17
CA ALA A 52 7.10 13.02 14.32
C ALA A 52 6.23 13.70 15.39
N ASP A 53 6.45 14.98 15.68
CA ASP A 53 5.63 15.77 16.61
C ASP A 53 4.17 15.88 16.11
N ALA A 54 3.97 16.06 14.81
CA ALA A 54 2.66 16.11 14.19
C ALA A 54 1.96 14.72 14.23
N LEU A 55 2.67 13.64 14.00
CA LEU A 55 2.15 12.26 14.12
C LEU A 55 1.76 11.93 15.57
N TRP A 56 2.53 12.41 16.53
CA TRP A 56 2.13 12.31 17.94
C TRP A 56 0.85 13.10 18.20
N THR A 57 0.76 14.32 17.72
CA THR A 57 -0.42 15.19 17.95
C THR A 57 -1.70 14.62 17.32
N ASP A 58 -1.61 14.08 16.09
CA ASP A 58 -2.79 13.59 15.36
C ASP A 58 -3.18 12.15 15.75
N LEU A 59 -2.20 11.28 16.02
CA LEU A 59 -2.41 9.84 16.18
C LEU A 59 -1.87 9.28 17.52
N HIS A 60 -1.16 10.09 18.31
CA HIS A 60 -0.41 9.61 19.48
C HIS A 60 0.64 8.53 19.10
N LYS A 61 1.24 8.70 17.91
CA LYS A 61 2.27 7.79 17.40
C LYS A 61 3.64 8.20 17.93
N SER A 62 4.34 7.31 18.65
CA SER A 62 5.66 7.60 19.20
C SER A 62 6.68 7.91 18.12
N TYR A 63 7.75 8.65 18.49
CA TYR A 63 8.83 8.97 17.54
C TYR A 63 9.44 7.69 16.92
N GLN A 64 9.64 6.64 17.73
CA GLN A 64 10.21 5.39 17.27
C GLN A 64 9.31 4.72 16.24
N GLU A 65 8.00 4.64 16.51
CA GLU A 65 7.05 4.06 15.56
C GLU A 65 6.92 4.93 14.30
N ALA A 66 6.84 6.26 14.44
CA ALA A 66 6.82 7.19 13.33
C ALA A 66 8.06 7.04 12.41
N TYR A 67 9.23 6.88 13.00
CA TYR A 67 10.45 6.66 12.23
C TYR A 67 10.47 5.30 11.52
N LEU A 68 10.19 4.22 12.27
CA LEU A 68 10.30 2.85 11.76
C LEU A 68 9.24 2.50 10.72
N THR A 69 8.05 3.09 10.81
CA THR A 69 6.92 2.73 9.94
C THR A 69 6.62 3.76 8.85
N GLU A 70 7.18 4.97 8.95
CA GLU A 70 6.92 6.04 7.98
C GLU A 70 8.20 6.67 7.47
N ILE A 71 8.88 7.48 8.26
CA ILE A 71 10.00 8.32 7.82
C ILE A 71 11.17 7.48 7.30
N GLY A 72 11.56 6.45 8.05
CA GLY A 72 12.65 5.54 7.70
C GLY A 72 12.38 4.74 6.43
N LEU A 73 11.12 4.34 6.19
CA LEU A 73 10.72 3.62 4.98
C LEU A 73 10.83 4.51 3.75
N VAL A 74 10.41 5.80 3.83
CA VAL A 74 10.58 6.75 2.72
C VAL A 74 12.07 7.00 2.43
N LYS A 75 12.91 7.16 3.46
CA LYS A 75 14.37 7.27 3.30
C LYS A 75 14.97 6.04 2.62
N ALA A 76 14.48 4.85 2.95
CA ALA A 76 14.92 3.60 2.31
C ALA A 76 14.50 3.54 0.83
N GLU A 77 13.25 3.89 0.51
CA GLU A 77 12.73 3.95 -0.86
C GLU A 77 13.53 4.94 -1.72
N ILE A 78 13.80 6.15 -1.23
CA ILE A 78 14.62 7.14 -1.94
C ILE A 78 16.02 6.58 -2.25
N ARG A 79 16.69 5.93 -1.27
CA ARG A 79 18.02 5.34 -1.46
C ARG A 79 18.01 4.25 -2.52
N GLU A 80 17.00 3.40 -2.55
CA GLU A 80 16.85 2.35 -3.56
C GLU A 80 16.67 2.96 -4.95
N HIS A 81 15.84 3.98 -5.08
CA HIS A 81 15.62 4.68 -6.34
C HIS A 81 16.88 5.39 -6.86
N LEU A 82 17.58 6.11 -5.99
CA LEU A 82 18.87 6.74 -6.36
C LEU A 82 19.89 5.73 -6.90
N LYS A 83 19.95 4.54 -6.30
CA LYS A 83 20.84 3.44 -6.73
C LYS A 83 20.38 2.79 -8.04
N GLY A 84 19.07 2.61 -8.21
CA GLY A 84 18.47 1.85 -9.32
C GLY A 84 18.18 2.65 -10.58
N LEU A 85 17.81 3.94 -10.43
CA LEU A 85 17.20 4.78 -11.47
C LEU A 85 17.97 4.80 -12.79
N GLY A 86 19.30 4.98 -12.75
CA GLY A 86 20.12 5.01 -13.96
C GLY A 86 20.05 3.73 -14.79
N ARG A 87 19.80 2.57 -14.14
CA ARG A 87 19.62 1.28 -14.82
C ARG A 87 18.17 1.10 -15.30
N TRP A 88 17.19 1.49 -14.48
CA TRP A 88 15.78 1.31 -14.80
C TRP A 88 15.30 2.17 -15.96
N ALA A 89 15.84 3.40 -16.08
CA ALA A 89 15.49 4.36 -17.13
C ALA A 89 16.19 4.10 -18.47
N ARG A 90 17.15 3.15 -18.54
CA ARG A 90 17.85 2.86 -19.80
C ARG A 90 16.91 2.24 -20.83
N CYS A 91 17.07 2.68 -22.09
CA CYS A 91 16.53 1.96 -23.23
C CYS A 91 17.10 0.53 -23.26
N LYS A 92 16.20 -0.46 -23.21
CA LYS A 92 16.55 -1.89 -23.18
C LYS A 92 16.44 -2.49 -24.56
N ARG A 93 17.56 -2.98 -25.13
CA ARG A 93 17.53 -3.81 -26.33
C ARG A 93 16.96 -5.19 -25.94
N VAL A 94 16.02 -5.69 -26.74
CA VAL A 94 15.38 -6.99 -26.55
C VAL A 94 15.62 -7.89 -27.78
N HIS A 95 15.34 -9.18 -27.63
CA HIS A 95 15.44 -10.12 -28.73
C HIS A 95 14.55 -9.70 -29.89
N THR A 96 15.11 -9.70 -31.11
CA THR A 96 14.35 -9.40 -32.34
C THR A 96 14.19 -10.71 -33.11
N PRO A 97 12.95 -11.18 -33.39
CA PRO A 97 12.71 -12.38 -34.16
C PRO A 97 13.39 -12.31 -35.54
N LEU A 98 13.83 -13.45 -36.06
CA LEU A 98 14.51 -13.55 -37.35
C LEU A 98 13.64 -13.02 -38.52
N THR A 99 12.32 -13.10 -38.38
CA THR A 99 11.36 -12.55 -39.35
C THR A 99 11.45 -11.05 -39.53
N LEU A 100 12.06 -10.34 -38.55
CA LEU A 100 12.28 -8.89 -38.60
C LEU A 100 13.76 -8.53 -38.94
N PHE A 101 14.59 -9.55 -39.29
CA PHE A 101 15.97 -9.30 -39.69
C PHE A 101 16.00 -8.31 -40.90
N PRO A 102 16.90 -7.31 -40.90
CA PRO A 102 18.00 -7.03 -39.95
C PRO A 102 17.67 -5.93 -38.91
N SER A 103 16.42 -5.77 -38.54
CA SER A 103 15.96 -4.79 -37.54
C SER A 103 16.50 -5.10 -36.13
N SER A 104 16.40 -4.10 -35.24
CA SER A 104 16.67 -4.22 -33.81
C SER A 104 15.47 -3.74 -33.00
N SER A 105 15.16 -4.42 -31.90
CA SER A 105 14.01 -4.14 -31.06
C SER A 105 14.43 -3.56 -29.71
N PHE A 106 13.68 -2.58 -29.22
CA PHE A 106 13.97 -1.86 -27.99
C PHE A 106 12.68 -1.65 -27.18
N VAL A 107 12.84 -1.55 -25.87
CA VAL A 107 11.82 -1.07 -24.94
C VAL A 107 12.34 0.21 -24.29
N VAL A 108 11.56 1.28 -24.40
CA VAL A 108 11.83 2.59 -23.82
C VAL A 108 10.82 2.84 -22.70
N LYS A 109 11.31 3.17 -21.50
CA LYS A 109 10.47 3.62 -20.39
C LYS A 109 10.24 5.13 -20.52
N GLU A 110 8.98 5.54 -20.55
CA GLU A 110 8.60 6.94 -20.59
C GLU A 110 7.63 7.28 -19.46
N PRO A 111 7.71 8.49 -18.84
CA PRO A 111 6.79 8.91 -17.80
C PRO A 111 5.36 9.00 -18.32
N LEU A 112 4.38 8.64 -17.50
CA LEU A 112 2.97 8.74 -17.85
C LEU A 112 2.50 10.20 -18.02
N GLY A 113 3.00 11.13 -17.19
CA GLY A 113 2.60 12.53 -17.25
C GLY A 113 2.36 13.16 -15.89
N CYS A 114 1.23 13.82 -15.70
CA CYS A 114 0.83 14.39 -14.42
C CYS A 114 0.10 13.32 -13.57
N ALA A 115 0.65 12.99 -12.41
CA ALA A 115 0.12 12.00 -11.49
C ALA A 115 -0.66 12.65 -10.34
N LEU A 116 -1.80 12.05 -9.97
CA LEU A 116 -2.50 12.33 -8.72
C LEU A 116 -2.13 11.25 -7.69
N ILE A 117 -1.68 11.65 -6.51
CA ILE A 117 -1.37 10.76 -5.38
C ILE A 117 -2.26 11.13 -4.21
N VAL A 118 -3.17 10.23 -3.82
CA VAL A 118 -4.11 10.42 -2.71
C VAL A 118 -3.78 9.45 -1.60
N SER A 119 -3.41 9.97 -0.43
CA SER A 119 -3.04 9.16 0.72
C SER A 119 -4.09 9.16 1.83
N PRO A 120 -4.19 8.05 2.59
CA PRO A 120 -5.02 7.96 3.78
C PRO A 120 -4.33 8.61 5.00
N TRP A 121 -4.93 8.43 6.16
CA TRP A 121 -4.52 9.06 7.41
C TRP A 121 -3.69 8.14 8.34
N ASN A 122 -3.66 6.83 8.09
CA ASN A 122 -3.06 5.87 9.02
C ASN A 122 -1.52 5.82 8.99
N TYR A 123 -0.93 5.98 7.81
CA TYR A 123 0.51 6.19 7.60
C TYR A 123 0.70 7.35 6.61
N PRO A 124 0.34 8.58 7.04
CA PRO A 124 0.18 9.72 6.13
C PRO A 124 1.46 10.17 5.45
N VAL A 125 2.61 9.99 6.10
CA VAL A 125 3.92 10.35 5.55
C VAL A 125 4.36 9.30 4.51
N GLN A 126 4.37 8.03 4.89
CA GLN A 126 4.85 6.94 4.05
C GLN A 126 3.95 6.75 2.82
N LEU A 127 2.62 6.71 3.00
CA LEU A 127 1.68 6.45 1.91
C LEU A 127 1.49 7.63 0.95
N LEU A 128 1.97 8.83 1.30
CA LEU A 128 2.04 9.97 0.38
C LEU A 128 3.39 10.00 -0.35
N LEU A 129 4.49 9.81 0.37
CA LEU A 129 5.83 10.07 -0.15
C LEU A 129 6.43 8.89 -0.91
N ASN A 130 6.14 7.62 -0.57
CA ASN A 130 6.64 6.49 -1.35
C ASN A 130 6.13 6.50 -2.80
N PRO A 131 4.82 6.71 -3.08
CA PRO A 131 4.37 6.90 -4.46
C PRO A 131 4.98 8.14 -5.13
N LEU A 132 5.22 9.24 -4.38
CA LEU A 132 5.90 10.42 -4.91
C LEU A 132 7.34 10.09 -5.36
N VAL A 133 8.09 9.28 -4.60
CA VAL A 133 9.42 8.80 -4.99
C VAL A 133 9.34 8.06 -6.34
N GLY A 134 8.33 7.22 -6.52
CA GLY A 134 8.05 6.55 -7.80
C GLY A 134 7.78 7.54 -8.94
N ALA A 135 6.90 8.51 -8.72
CA ALA A 135 6.54 9.54 -9.71
C ALA A 135 7.74 10.41 -10.11
N ILE A 136 8.54 10.88 -9.15
CA ILE A 136 9.78 11.64 -9.41
C ILE A 136 10.76 10.80 -10.22
N SER A 137 10.97 9.55 -9.83
CA SER A 137 11.87 8.63 -10.52
C SER A 137 11.45 8.33 -11.95
N ALA A 138 10.16 8.20 -12.19
CA ALA A 138 9.59 8.02 -13.53
C ALA A 138 9.77 9.28 -14.40
N GLY A 139 9.81 10.47 -13.80
CA GLY A 139 9.84 11.77 -14.48
C GLY A 139 8.46 12.39 -14.65
N CYS A 140 7.49 11.99 -13.83
CA CYS A 140 6.16 12.61 -13.77
C CYS A 140 6.19 13.94 -13.01
N THR A 141 5.21 14.81 -13.26
CA THR A 141 4.77 15.83 -12.31
C THR A 141 3.75 15.22 -11.35
N ALA A 142 3.54 15.79 -10.18
CA ALA A 142 2.65 15.19 -9.19
C ALA A 142 1.80 16.20 -8.43
N VAL A 143 0.52 15.87 -8.24
CA VAL A 143 -0.38 16.52 -7.30
C VAL A 143 -0.59 15.58 -6.12
N LEU A 144 -0.26 16.04 -4.93
CA LEU A 144 -0.37 15.30 -3.68
C LEU A 144 -1.62 15.73 -2.93
N LYS A 145 -2.42 14.76 -2.49
CA LYS A 145 -3.62 14.99 -1.69
C LYS A 145 -3.53 14.23 -0.36
N PRO A 146 -2.94 14.84 0.68
CA PRO A 146 -2.90 14.26 2.02
C PRO A 146 -4.28 14.21 2.66
N SER A 147 -4.43 13.39 3.69
CA SER A 147 -5.68 13.18 4.38
C SER A 147 -6.04 14.34 5.31
N PRO A 148 -7.29 14.87 5.28
CA PRO A 148 -7.74 15.90 6.20
C PRO A 148 -7.95 15.40 7.64
N TYR A 149 -7.90 14.10 7.90
CA TYR A 149 -8.10 13.50 9.23
C TYR A 149 -6.85 13.59 10.12
N VAL A 150 -5.71 13.98 9.56
CA VAL A 150 -4.43 14.22 10.25
C VAL A 150 -3.91 15.61 9.87
N PRO A 151 -4.58 16.65 10.32
CA PRO A 151 -4.36 18.02 9.83
C PRO A 151 -2.98 18.58 10.17
N ASN A 152 -2.39 18.20 11.32
CA ASN A 152 -1.05 18.64 11.69
C ASN A 152 0.00 18.02 10.76
N VAL A 153 -0.09 16.70 10.51
CA VAL A 153 0.81 16.00 9.56
C VAL A 153 0.64 16.57 8.15
N SER A 154 -0.59 16.77 7.69
CA SER A 154 -0.88 17.31 6.35
C SER A 154 -0.30 18.70 6.17
N THR A 155 -0.34 19.56 7.21
CA THR A 155 0.26 20.89 7.18
C THR A 155 1.79 20.83 7.09
N VAL A 156 2.42 19.97 7.89
CA VAL A 156 3.89 19.81 7.85
C VAL A 156 4.35 19.23 6.50
N LEU A 157 3.62 18.26 5.94
CA LEU A 157 3.90 17.73 4.61
C LEU A 157 3.80 18.81 3.53
N GLU A 158 2.79 19.67 3.58
CA GLU A 158 2.66 20.79 2.64
C GLU A 158 3.82 21.78 2.77
N GLN A 159 4.20 22.16 3.98
CA GLN A 159 5.35 23.04 4.23
C GLN A 159 6.64 22.43 3.70
N MET A 160 6.87 21.14 3.98
CA MET A 160 8.02 20.40 3.50
C MET A 160 8.10 20.37 1.98
N ILE A 161 7.03 20.02 1.29
CA ILE A 161 7.00 19.93 -0.18
C ILE A 161 7.21 21.32 -0.80
N LYS A 162 6.52 22.36 -0.32
CA LYS A 162 6.67 23.73 -0.80
C LYS A 162 8.06 24.33 -0.58
N SER A 163 8.81 23.83 0.42
CA SER A 163 10.17 24.31 0.69
C SER A 163 11.20 23.86 -0.36
N VAL A 164 10.90 22.79 -1.12
CA VAL A 164 11.89 22.17 -2.05
C VAL A 164 11.39 22.05 -3.49
N PHE A 165 10.08 22.07 -3.73
CA PHE A 165 9.51 21.95 -5.05
C PHE A 165 8.63 23.14 -5.44
N ASN A 166 8.72 23.53 -6.71
CA ASN A 166 7.75 24.46 -7.30
C ASN A 166 6.45 23.70 -7.64
N GLU A 167 5.29 24.35 -7.45
CA GLU A 167 3.97 23.74 -7.68
C GLU A 167 3.74 23.25 -9.12
N LYS A 168 4.42 23.83 -10.10
CA LYS A 168 4.42 23.33 -11.47
C LYS A 168 5.08 21.95 -11.63
N TYR A 169 5.80 21.46 -10.59
CA TYR A 169 6.43 20.14 -10.60
C TYR A 169 5.78 19.20 -9.58
N VAL A 170 5.77 19.59 -8.29
CA VAL A 170 5.08 18.85 -7.22
C VAL A 170 4.24 19.84 -6.42
N ALA A 171 2.94 19.65 -6.40
CA ALA A 171 1.98 20.48 -5.67
C ALA A 171 1.27 19.70 -4.58
N VAL A 172 0.90 20.38 -3.48
CA VAL A 172 0.02 19.83 -2.45
C VAL A 172 -1.34 20.50 -2.53
N VAL A 173 -2.39 19.72 -2.62
CA VAL A 173 -3.79 20.16 -2.60
C VAL A 173 -4.42 19.68 -1.31
N GLN A 174 -4.80 20.63 -0.44
CA GLN A 174 -5.46 20.36 0.83
C GLN A 174 -6.98 20.35 0.68
N GLY A 175 -7.67 19.63 1.54
CA GLY A 175 -9.11 19.72 1.65
C GLY A 175 -9.84 18.40 1.91
N ASN A 176 -11.15 18.51 2.00
CA ASN A 176 -12.08 17.46 2.37
C ASN A 176 -12.63 16.69 1.13
N ARG A 177 -13.81 16.05 1.30
CA ARG A 177 -14.45 15.25 0.24
C ARG A 177 -14.82 16.06 -1.00
N GLU A 178 -15.10 17.35 -0.87
CA GLU A 178 -15.46 18.20 -2.03
C GLU A 178 -14.24 18.43 -2.93
N VAL A 179 -13.06 18.63 -2.34
CA VAL A 179 -11.80 18.72 -3.08
C VAL A 179 -11.48 17.39 -3.76
N ASN A 180 -11.74 16.24 -3.10
CA ASN A 180 -11.57 14.93 -3.74
C ASN A 180 -12.46 14.78 -4.98
N LYS A 181 -13.72 15.26 -4.96
CA LYS A 181 -14.60 15.21 -6.15
C LYS A 181 -14.01 16.00 -7.31
N VAL A 182 -13.49 17.21 -7.05
CA VAL A 182 -12.82 18.03 -8.08
C VAL A 182 -11.61 17.31 -8.65
N LEU A 183 -10.74 16.78 -7.80
CA LEU A 183 -9.53 16.06 -8.24
C LEU A 183 -9.87 14.81 -9.07
N PHE A 184 -10.83 14.00 -8.64
CA PHE A 184 -11.21 12.78 -9.36
C PHE A 184 -11.90 13.07 -10.72
N SER A 185 -12.64 14.19 -10.83
CA SER A 185 -13.21 14.64 -12.11
C SER A 185 -12.20 15.35 -13.02
N SER A 186 -11.02 15.68 -12.51
CA SER A 186 -9.95 16.31 -13.30
C SER A 186 -9.17 15.26 -14.09
N ARG A 187 -8.61 15.67 -15.25
CA ARG A 187 -7.83 14.78 -16.08
C ARG A 187 -6.39 14.69 -15.62
N PHE A 188 -6.03 13.53 -15.07
CA PHE A 188 -4.66 13.11 -14.78
C PHE A 188 -4.22 12.02 -15.75
N ASP A 189 -2.91 11.82 -15.86
CA ASP A 189 -2.32 10.76 -16.67
C ASP A 189 -2.08 9.47 -15.87
N MET A 190 -2.20 9.55 -14.53
CA MET A 190 -2.10 8.44 -13.59
C MET A 190 -2.74 8.83 -12.25
N ILE A 191 -3.47 7.90 -11.61
CA ILE A 191 -3.97 8.08 -10.24
C ILE A 191 -3.42 6.95 -9.36
N PHE A 192 -2.67 7.33 -8.33
CA PHE A 192 -2.27 6.44 -7.24
C PHE A 192 -3.14 6.74 -6.02
N PHE A 193 -3.92 5.78 -5.62
CA PHE A 193 -4.88 5.94 -4.53
C PHE A 193 -4.68 4.86 -3.47
N THR A 194 -4.56 5.27 -2.20
CA THR A 194 -4.60 4.38 -1.04
C THR A 194 -5.79 4.74 -0.16
N GLY A 195 -6.62 3.75 0.17
CA GLY A 195 -7.80 3.97 1.02
C GLY A 195 -8.79 2.82 1.04
N SER A 196 -10.06 3.11 1.36
CA SER A 196 -11.09 2.06 1.46
C SER A 196 -11.55 1.54 0.08
N PRO A 197 -11.98 0.25 -0.02
CA PRO A 197 -12.53 -0.32 -1.25
C PRO A 197 -13.71 0.50 -1.82
N ALA A 198 -14.56 1.04 -0.96
CA ALA A 198 -15.69 1.85 -1.38
C ALA A 198 -15.27 3.15 -2.10
N LEU A 199 -14.19 3.79 -1.64
CA LEU A 199 -13.66 4.99 -2.30
C LEU A 199 -12.81 4.61 -3.53
N GLY A 200 -12.07 3.50 -3.49
CA GLY A 200 -11.33 2.98 -4.64
C GLY A 200 -12.21 2.73 -5.86
N ARG A 201 -13.42 2.17 -5.65
CA ARG A 201 -14.41 2.03 -6.75
C ARG A 201 -14.81 3.37 -7.36
N LYS A 202 -14.97 4.43 -6.55
CA LYS A 202 -15.28 5.79 -7.05
C LYS A 202 -14.11 6.38 -7.83
N VAL A 203 -12.88 6.16 -7.36
CA VAL A 203 -11.67 6.59 -8.10
C VAL A 203 -11.58 5.89 -9.44
N MET A 204 -11.78 4.57 -9.46
CA MET A 204 -11.75 3.77 -10.70
C MET A 204 -12.84 4.23 -11.69
N ALA A 205 -14.07 4.47 -11.21
CA ALA A 205 -15.16 4.97 -12.05
C ALA A 205 -14.83 6.34 -12.67
N ALA A 206 -14.28 7.27 -11.87
CA ALA A 206 -13.87 8.58 -12.36
C ALA A 206 -12.68 8.50 -13.36
N ALA A 207 -11.71 7.63 -13.09
CA ALA A 207 -10.57 7.41 -13.98
C ALA A 207 -11.00 6.84 -15.34
N ALA A 208 -12.05 6.03 -15.38
CA ALA A 208 -12.58 5.43 -16.62
C ALA A 208 -13.06 6.48 -17.63
N GLU A 209 -13.57 7.63 -17.19
CA GLU A 209 -14.01 8.73 -18.05
C GLU A 209 -12.88 9.26 -18.96
N ASN A 210 -11.62 9.17 -18.48
CA ASN A 210 -10.45 9.65 -19.21
C ASN A 210 -9.49 8.52 -19.61
N LEU A 211 -9.85 7.24 -19.40
CA LEU A 211 -8.97 6.08 -19.56
C LEU A 211 -7.65 6.21 -18.76
N THR A 212 -7.72 6.89 -17.62
CA THR A 212 -6.56 7.11 -16.75
C THR A 212 -6.18 5.81 -16.03
N PRO A 213 -4.94 5.32 -16.16
CA PRO A 213 -4.48 4.17 -15.40
C PRO A 213 -4.48 4.45 -13.90
N VAL A 214 -4.79 3.42 -13.11
CA VAL A 214 -4.87 3.53 -11.64
C VAL A 214 -4.00 2.49 -10.96
N VAL A 215 -3.40 2.86 -9.83
CA VAL A 215 -2.95 1.93 -8.78
C VAL A 215 -3.84 2.16 -7.58
N LEU A 216 -4.48 1.11 -7.10
CA LEU A 216 -5.41 1.13 -5.98
C LEU A 216 -4.86 0.24 -4.88
N GLU A 217 -4.43 0.86 -3.79
CA GLU A 217 -4.02 0.17 -2.57
C GLU A 217 -5.18 0.24 -1.58
N LEU A 218 -5.86 -0.88 -1.42
CA LEU A 218 -7.09 -0.97 -0.63
C LEU A 218 -6.87 -1.86 0.59
N GLY A 219 -7.89 -2.05 1.41
CA GLY A 219 -7.82 -2.91 2.58
C GLY A 219 -8.42 -4.29 2.34
N GLY A 220 -8.70 -4.95 3.41
CA GLY A 220 -9.37 -6.26 3.40
C GLY A 220 -9.25 -6.98 4.72
N LYS A 221 -9.98 -8.09 4.88
CA LYS A 221 -9.93 -8.92 6.09
C LYS A 221 -8.79 -9.93 5.96
N SER A 222 -7.59 -9.54 6.38
CA SER A 222 -6.38 -10.36 6.32
C SER A 222 -6.42 -11.50 7.35
N PRO A 223 -6.51 -12.77 6.92
CA PRO A 223 -6.52 -13.93 7.81
C PRO A 223 -5.17 -14.13 8.50
N CYS A 224 -5.21 -14.55 9.76
CA CYS A 224 -4.07 -15.05 10.51
C CYS A 224 -4.37 -16.48 10.96
N ILE A 225 -3.69 -17.45 10.38
CA ILE A 225 -3.92 -18.87 10.60
C ILE A 225 -2.89 -19.39 11.60
N ILE A 226 -3.34 -20.04 12.68
CA ILE A 226 -2.48 -20.64 13.71
C ILE A 226 -2.75 -22.14 13.73
N ASP A 227 -1.83 -22.87 13.14
CA ASP A 227 -1.87 -24.34 13.02
C ASP A 227 -1.37 -25.02 14.32
N SER A 228 -1.74 -26.28 14.52
CA SER A 228 -1.25 -27.12 15.65
C SER A 228 0.27 -27.29 15.69
N THR A 229 0.94 -27.09 14.55
CA THR A 229 2.42 -27.18 14.43
C THR A 229 3.14 -25.86 14.73
N ALA A 230 2.39 -24.79 15.06
CA ALA A 230 2.96 -23.48 15.30
C ALA A 230 3.81 -23.40 16.57
N ASN A 231 4.88 -22.63 16.53
CA ASN A 231 5.54 -22.16 17.77
C ASN A 231 4.65 -21.10 18.42
N ILE A 232 3.84 -21.51 19.39
CA ILE A 232 2.76 -20.69 19.96
C ILE A 232 3.28 -19.41 20.60
N LYS A 233 4.38 -19.47 21.35
CA LYS A 233 4.98 -18.27 21.96
C LYS A 233 5.41 -17.25 20.92
N LEU A 234 6.03 -17.72 19.83
CA LEU A 234 6.46 -16.85 18.74
C LEU A 234 5.28 -16.31 17.94
N ALA A 235 4.30 -17.16 17.65
CA ALA A 235 3.06 -16.77 16.95
C ALA A 235 2.32 -15.68 17.75
N ALA A 236 2.10 -15.90 19.04
CA ALA A 236 1.44 -14.93 19.92
C ALA A 236 2.18 -13.57 19.91
N ARG A 237 3.52 -13.57 20.01
CA ARG A 237 4.32 -12.34 19.97
C ARG A 237 4.17 -11.59 18.64
N ARG A 238 4.29 -12.29 17.50
CA ARG A 238 4.24 -11.69 16.16
C ARG A 238 2.85 -11.21 15.81
N VAL A 239 1.82 -11.94 16.21
CA VAL A 239 0.41 -11.52 16.03
C VAL A 239 0.09 -10.32 16.90
N ALA A 240 0.49 -10.35 18.19
CA ALA A 240 0.31 -9.23 19.11
C ALA A 240 0.96 -7.96 18.55
N TRP A 241 2.24 -8.03 18.19
CA TRP A 241 2.97 -6.90 17.59
C TRP A 241 2.31 -6.42 16.29
N GLY A 242 2.01 -7.33 15.36
CA GLY A 242 1.50 -6.97 14.03
C GLY A 242 0.14 -6.28 14.06
N LYS A 243 -0.71 -6.57 15.06
CA LYS A 243 -2.02 -5.92 15.20
C LYS A 243 -1.98 -4.70 16.11
N THR A 244 -1.04 -4.61 17.05
CA THR A 244 -0.93 -3.43 17.92
C THR A 244 -0.16 -2.28 17.27
N LEU A 245 0.62 -2.55 16.23
CA LEU A 245 1.24 -1.51 15.41
C LEU A 245 0.16 -0.58 14.86
N ASN A 246 0.31 0.72 15.06
CA ASN A 246 -0.68 1.75 14.73
C ASN A 246 -2.09 1.47 15.30
N ALA A 247 -2.17 0.79 16.45
CA ALA A 247 -3.42 0.33 17.07
C ALA A 247 -4.31 -0.50 16.11
N GLY A 248 -3.71 -1.28 15.21
CA GLY A 248 -4.41 -2.08 14.22
C GLY A 248 -5.00 -1.30 13.05
N GLN A 249 -4.75 -0.01 12.94
CA GLN A 249 -5.18 0.85 11.84
C GLN A 249 -4.24 0.70 10.63
N THR A 250 -4.08 -0.54 10.18
CA THR A 250 -3.11 -0.96 9.17
C THR A 250 -3.78 -1.92 8.19
N CYS A 251 -3.72 -1.62 6.90
CA CYS A 251 -4.39 -2.39 5.83
C CYS A 251 -3.90 -3.86 5.73
N ILE A 252 -2.70 -4.13 6.24
CA ILE A 252 -2.11 -5.48 6.33
C ILE A 252 -2.06 -6.01 7.78
N ALA A 253 -2.76 -5.38 8.74
CA ALA A 253 -2.84 -5.96 10.08
C ALA A 253 -3.52 -7.35 10.02
N PRO A 254 -3.09 -8.33 10.83
CA PRO A 254 -3.90 -9.53 11.06
C PRO A 254 -5.32 -9.13 11.46
N ASP A 255 -6.32 -9.39 10.61
CA ASP A 255 -7.65 -8.87 10.86
C ASP A 255 -8.49 -9.81 11.72
N TYR A 256 -8.41 -11.12 11.46
CA TYR A 256 -9.01 -12.18 12.27
C TYR A 256 -8.09 -13.40 12.38
N ILE A 257 -8.32 -14.22 13.41
CA ILE A 257 -7.53 -15.41 13.71
C ILE A 257 -8.37 -16.66 13.43
N LEU A 258 -7.84 -17.59 12.62
CA LEU A 258 -8.31 -18.97 12.51
C LEU A 258 -7.33 -19.84 13.28
N ILE A 259 -7.75 -20.47 14.37
CA ILE A 259 -6.88 -21.22 15.26
C ILE A 259 -7.30 -22.68 15.35
N HIS A 260 -6.32 -23.58 15.31
CA HIS A 260 -6.53 -24.99 15.58
C HIS A 260 -6.91 -25.22 17.05
N GLU A 261 -7.93 -26.05 17.33
CA GLU A 261 -8.46 -26.28 18.68
C GLU A 261 -7.39 -26.69 19.69
N ASP A 262 -6.41 -27.52 19.30
CA ASP A 262 -5.37 -28.05 20.20
C ASP A 262 -4.44 -26.99 20.79
N VAL A 263 -4.30 -25.84 20.14
CA VAL A 263 -3.33 -24.80 20.53
C VAL A 263 -3.99 -23.51 21.04
N LYS A 264 -5.30 -23.46 21.00
CA LYS A 264 -6.09 -22.27 21.36
C LYS A 264 -5.79 -21.76 22.77
N GLU A 265 -5.91 -22.62 23.79
CA GLU A 265 -5.70 -22.22 25.20
C GLU A 265 -4.25 -21.78 25.45
N ALA A 266 -3.28 -22.48 24.84
CA ALA A 266 -1.88 -22.09 24.91
C ALA A 266 -1.65 -20.73 24.24
N PHE A 267 -2.30 -20.46 23.10
CA PHE A 267 -2.20 -19.20 22.41
C PHE A 267 -2.79 -18.04 23.23
N ILE A 268 -3.96 -18.19 23.83
CA ILE A 268 -4.60 -17.16 24.67
C ILE A 268 -3.66 -16.79 25.84
N LYS A 269 -3.09 -17.80 26.53
CA LYS A 269 -2.15 -17.59 27.62
C LYS A 269 -0.89 -16.84 27.17
N GLU A 270 -0.26 -17.29 26.08
CA GLU A 270 0.93 -16.65 25.54
C GLU A 270 0.64 -15.26 24.99
N PHE A 271 -0.52 -15.04 24.38
CA PHE A 271 -0.93 -13.73 23.87
C PHE A 271 -0.97 -12.69 25.01
N ALA A 272 -1.59 -13.01 26.14
CA ALA A 272 -1.63 -12.13 27.30
C ALA A 272 -0.20 -11.81 27.81
N ALA A 273 0.66 -12.82 27.92
CA ALA A 273 2.06 -12.64 28.33
C ALA A 273 2.86 -11.78 27.35
N GLN A 274 2.63 -11.93 26.04
CA GLN A 274 3.30 -11.13 25.03
C GLN A 274 2.79 -9.68 24.97
N MET A 275 1.51 -9.43 25.26
CA MET A 275 0.99 -8.07 25.40
C MET A 275 1.66 -7.33 26.56
N GLU A 276 1.78 -7.97 27.73
CA GLU A 276 2.50 -7.38 28.86
C GLU A 276 3.99 -7.14 28.55
N TYR A 277 4.62 -8.08 27.83
CA TYR A 277 6.02 -7.94 27.41
C TYR A 277 6.24 -6.75 26.45
N LEU A 278 5.33 -6.53 25.51
CA LEU A 278 5.47 -5.48 24.47
C LEU A 278 5.10 -4.09 24.98
N HIS A 279 4.10 -3.98 25.83
CA HIS A 279 3.48 -2.71 26.19
C HIS A 279 3.53 -2.41 27.69
N GLY A 280 4.05 -3.32 28.52
CA GLY A 280 4.00 -3.21 29.98
C GLY A 280 2.63 -3.56 30.55
N LYS A 281 2.47 -3.36 31.87
CA LYS A 281 1.22 -3.72 32.59
C LYS A 281 0.06 -2.82 32.26
N ASP A 282 0.31 -1.57 31.94
CA ASP A 282 -0.72 -0.62 31.50
C ASP A 282 -0.40 -0.08 30.11
N ILE A 283 -1.05 -0.66 29.11
CA ILE A 283 -0.86 -0.32 27.69
C ILE A 283 -1.24 1.15 27.42
N LYS A 284 -2.23 1.70 28.14
CA LYS A 284 -2.67 3.08 27.97
C LYS A 284 -1.53 4.07 28.28
N GLU A 285 -0.73 3.75 29.28
CA GLU A 285 0.38 4.58 29.76
C GLU A 285 1.74 4.24 29.10
N SER A 286 1.77 3.30 28.17
CA SER A 286 3.03 2.82 27.56
C SER A 286 3.80 3.89 26.76
N GLY A 287 3.16 4.98 26.37
CA GLY A 287 3.75 6.02 25.50
C GLY A 287 4.02 5.57 24.06
N HIS A 288 3.73 4.30 23.73
CA HIS A 288 3.96 3.70 22.42
C HIS A 288 2.68 3.21 21.74
N PHE A 289 1.53 3.28 22.42
CA PHE A 289 0.28 2.79 21.87
C PHE A 289 -0.55 3.92 21.26
N VAL A 290 -0.79 3.82 19.96
CA VAL A 290 -1.50 4.79 19.12
C VAL A 290 -2.99 4.89 19.53
N ARG A 291 -3.64 6.01 19.21
CA ARG A 291 -5.08 6.24 19.43
C ARG A 291 -5.87 6.12 18.14
N LEU A 292 -7.16 5.82 18.24
CA LEU A 292 -8.05 5.81 17.07
C LEU A 292 -8.17 7.23 16.51
N VAL A 293 -8.15 7.35 15.18
CA VAL A 293 -8.06 8.66 14.50
C VAL A 293 -9.26 9.56 14.72
N THR A 294 -10.49 9.00 14.83
CA THR A 294 -11.72 9.77 15.01
C THR A 294 -12.65 9.10 16.02
N ASP A 295 -13.56 9.89 16.62
CA ASP A 295 -14.60 9.36 17.50
C ASP A 295 -15.51 8.35 16.80
N LYS A 296 -15.85 8.60 15.54
CA LYS A 296 -16.61 7.65 14.71
C LYS A 296 -15.89 6.31 14.53
N ALA A 297 -14.57 6.31 14.34
CA ALA A 297 -13.78 5.07 14.28
C ALA A 297 -13.76 4.37 15.63
N PHE A 298 -13.60 5.13 16.72
CA PHE A 298 -13.66 4.61 18.09
C PHE A 298 -15.01 3.93 18.37
N GLU A 299 -16.14 4.60 18.11
CA GLU A 299 -17.49 4.05 18.31
C GLU A 299 -17.73 2.78 17.50
N ARG A 300 -17.31 2.76 16.23
CA ARG A 300 -17.42 1.58 15.37
C ARG A 300 -16.64 0.40 15.92
N VAL A 301 -15.39 0.60 16.31
CA VAL A 301 -14.50 -0.46 16.77
C VAL A 301 -14.92 -0.97 18.16
N THR A 302 -15.31 -0.09 19.10
CA THR A 302 -15.83 -0.49 20.41
C THR A 302 -17.13 -1.28 20.29
N GLY A 303 -17.94 -1.00 19.25
CA GLY A 303 -19.14 -1.76 18.95
C GLY A 303 -18.90 -3.25 18.70
N TYR A 304 -17.69 -3.64 18.28
CA TYR A 304 -17.32 -5.04 18.04
C TYR A 304 -16.97 -5.83 19.30
N LEU A 305 -16.77 -5.18 20.45
CA LEU A 305 -16.44 -5.87 21.71
C LEU A 305 -17.54 -6.85 22.18
N LYS A 306 -18.74 -6.69 21.70
CA LYS A 306 -19.90 -7.56 22.02
C LYS A 306 -20.02 -8.77 21.07
N ASP A 307 -19.18 -8.89 20.06
CA ASP A 307 -19.33 -9.90 19.00
C ASP A 307 -18.65 -11.24 19.35
N GLY A 308 -18.08 -11.34 20.56
CA GLY A 308 -17.46 -12.54 21.09
C GLY A 308 -17.21 -12.43 22.59
N ASN A 309 -16.61 -13.46 23.19
CA ASN A 309 -16.21 -13.48 24.59
C ASN A 309 -14.85 -12.81 24.73
N ILE A 310 -14.74 -11.74 25.52
CA ILE A 310 -13.47 -11.10 25.82
C ILE A 310 -12.62 -12.04 26.70
N VAL A 311 -11.50 -12.52 26.18
CA VAL A 311 -10.53 -13.36 26.90
C VAL A 311 -9.26 -12.62 27.26
N TYR A 312 -9.03 -11.42 26.69
CA TYR A 312 -7.98 -10.48 27.05
C TYR A 312 -8.41 -9.05 26.70
N GLY A 313 -8.01 -8.07 27.52
CA GLY A 313 -8.22 -6.64 27.26
C GLY A 313 -9.67 -6.19 27.53
N GLY A 314 -10.18 -5.31 26.70
CA GLY A 314 -11.58 -4.84 26.73
C GLY A 314 -11.77 -3.45 27.35
N ARG A 315 -10.75 -2.83 27.94
CA ARG A 315 -10.84 -1.46 28.46
C ARG A 315 -10.92 -0.44 27.31
N THR A 316 -11.73 0.59 27.51
CA THR A 316 -11.86 1.69 26.55
C THR A 316 -11.87 3.05 27.24
N ASP A 317 -11.40 4.08 26.56
CA ASP A 317 -11.50 5.47 26.99
C ASP A 317 -11.90 6.36 25.81
N SER A 318 -13.12 6.86 25.82
CA SER A 318 -13.65 7.69 24.74
C SER A 318 -13.00 9.06 24.65
N LYS A 319 -12.53 9.61 25.76
CA LYS A 319 -11.88 10.93 25.77
C LYS A 319 -10.55 10.92 25.02
N GLU A 320 -9.81 9.80 25.14
CA GLU A 320 -8.53 9.60 24.45
C GLU A 320 -8.67 8.78 23.17
N ARG A 321 -9.86 8.30 22.84
CA ARG A 321 -10.08 7.33 21.75
C ARG A 321 -9.19 6.08 21.89
N PHE A 322 -8.98 5.68 23.13
CA PHE A 322 -8.19 4.50 23.48
C PHE A 322 -9.07 3.25 23.48
N ILE A 323 -8.62 2.20 22.83
CA ILE A 323 -9.17 0.85 22.91
C ILE A 323 -8.01 -0.08 23.24
N GLU A 324 -8.10 -0.77 24.36
CA GLU A 324 -7.12 -1.79 24.72
C GLU A 324 -7.11 -2.91 23.67
N PRO A 325 -5.91 -3.42 23.25
CA PRO A 325 -5.87 -4.61 22.41
C PRO A 325 -6.69 -5.74 23.02
N THR A 326 -7.71 -6.18 22.28
CA THR A 326 -8.73 -7.09 22.83
C THR A 326 -8.84 -8.36 22.02
N LEU A 327 -8.60 -9.51 22.66
CA LEU A 327 -8.81 -10.83 22.06
C LEU A 327 -10.24 -11.32 22.34
N LEU A 328 -10.99 -11.58 21.28
CA LEU A 328 -12.35 -12.13 21.35
C LEU A 328 -12.33 -13.60 20.96
N ASP A 329 -12.85 -14.46 21.84
CA ASP A 329 -13.09 -15.87 21.55
C ASP A 329 -14.56 -16.14 21.19
N ASN A 330 -14.83 -17.31 20.63
CA ASN A 330 -16.17 -17.76 20.22
C ASN A 330 -16.89 -16.78 19.27
N VAL A 331 -16.13 -16.10 18.41
CA VAL A 331 -16.68 -15.21 17.39
C VAL A 331 -17.37 -16.03 16.30
N LYS A 332 -18.61 -15.68 15.99
CA LYS A 332 -19.34 -16.31 14.88
C LYS A 332 -18.83 -15.81 13.53
N PRO A 333 -18.78 -16.68 12.49
CA PRO A 333 -18.31 -16.29 11.15
C PRO A 333 -19.11 -15.17 10.47
N ASP A 334 -20.36 -14.94 10.91
CA ASP A 334 -21.29 -13.94 10.42
C ASP A 334 -21.45 -12.73 11.37
N ALA A 335 -20.68 -12.67 12.47
CA ALA A 335 -20.72 -11.54 13.39
C ALA A 335 -20.31 -10.22 12.71
N PRO A 336 -20.81 -9.06 13.18
CA PRO A 336 -20.47 -7.74 12.61
C PRO A 336 -18.97 -7.48 12.47
N VAL A 337 -18.15 -7.92 13.45
CA VAL A 337 -16.68 -7.83 13.42
C VAL A 337 -16.05 -8.60 12.25
N MET A 338 -16.77 -9.57 11.67
CA MET A 338 -16.32 -10.38 10.54
C MET A 338 -16.79 -9.86 9.17
N THR A 339 -17.60 -8.80 9.12
CA THR A 339 -18.16 -8.25 7.88
C THR A 339 -17.13 -7.37 7.14
N ASP A 340 -16.71 -6.29 7.79
CA ASP A 340 -15.75 -5.31 7.22
C ASP A 340 -14.40 -5.42 7.90
N GLU A 341 -13.39 -4.78 7.28
CA GLU A 341 -12.06 -4.61 7.88
C GLU A 341 -12.18 -3.87 9.23
N ILE A 342 -11.59 -4.44 10.29
CA ILE A 342 -11.73 -3.90 11.64
C ILE A 342 -11.03 -2.55 11.78
N PHE A 343 -9.82 -2.43 11.27
CA PHE A 343 -9.00 -1.21 11.34
C PHE A 343 -8.91 -0.63 12.76
N GLY A 344 -8.58 -1.52 13.69
CA GLY A 344 -8.52 -1.26 15.13
C GLY A 344 -7.98 -2.46 15.90
N PRO A 345 -7.71 -2.35 17.22
CA PRO A 345 -6.97 -3.32 18.00
C PRO A 345 -7.84 -4.48 18.54
N ILE A 346 -8.80 -4.96 17.75
CA ILE A 346 -9.64 -6.11 18.10
C ILE A 346 -9.18 -7.34 17.33
N PHE A 347 -9.03 -8.46 18.02
CA PHE A 347 -8.55 -9.74 17.50
C PHE A 347 -9.70 -10.79 17.62
N PRO A 348 -10.62 -10.86 16.66
CA PRO A 348 -11.61 -11.93 16.66
C PRO A 348 -10.96 -13.26 16.34
N MET A 349 -11.23 -14.27 17.15
CA MET A 349 -10.67 -15.61 17.03
C MET A 349 -11.79 -16.63 16.77
N ILE A 350 -11.62 -17.44 15.73
CA ILE A 350 -12.52 -18.52 15.34
C ILE A 350 -11.76 -19.83 15.47
N THR A 351 -12.28 -20.74 16.28
CA THR A 351 -11.69 -22.07 16.48
C THR A 351 -12.09 -22.99 15.33
N ILE A 352 -11.11 -23.67 14.76
CA ILE A 352 -11.29 -24.72 13.76
C ILE A 352 -11.17 -26.08 14.44
N TYR A 353 -12.24 -26.86 14.39
CA TYR A 353 -12.38 -28.13 15.11
C TYR A 353 -12.07 -29.33 14.22
N LYS A 354 -11.31 -30.30 14.71
CA LYS A 354 -10.98 -31.56 14.01
C LYS A 354 -12.19 -32.38 13.62
N LYS A 355 -13.23 -32.35 14.48
CA LYS A 355 -14.49 -33.07 14.21
C LYS A 355 -15.21 -32.63 12.93
N ASP A 356 -14.94 -31.41 12.46
CA ASP A 356 -15.59 -30.81 11.30
C ASP A 356 -14.77 -31.01 10.00
N GLY A 357 -13.66 -31.76 10.04
CA GLY A 357 -12.83 -32.12 8.90
C GLY A 357 -11.34 -31.71 9.05
N GLN A 358 -10.60 -31.84 7.97
CA GLN A 358 -9.19 -31.48 7.97
C GLN A 358 -9.00 -29.95 8.13
N PHE A 359 -8.07 -29.54 8.98
CA PHE A 359 -7.81 -28.13 9.29
C PHE A 359 -7.60 -27.28 8.05
N LYS A 360 -6.72 -27.70 7.13
CA LYS A 360 -6.41 -26.95 5.90
C LYS A 360 -7.61 -26.78 4.98
N ASP A 361 -8.45 -27.80 4.87
CA ASP A 361 -9.63 -27.75 4.01
C ASP A 361 -10.65 -26.77 4.54
N GLN A 362 -10.89 -26.77 5.86
CA GLN A 362 -11.79 -25.83 6.53
C GLN A 362 -11.27 -24.38 6.40
N VAL A 363 -9.96 -24.15 6.64
CA VAL A 363 -9.32 -22.83 6.47
C VAL A 363 -9.44 -22.34 5.04
N THR A 364 -9.13 -23.21 4.08
CA THR A 364 -9.23 -22.88 2.64
C THR A 364 -10.65 -22.52 2.25
N ALA A 365 -11.64 -23.30 2.68
CA ALA A 365 -13.05 -23.05 2.41
C ALA A 365 -13.50 -21.71 3.03
N PHE A 366 -13.09 -21.45 4.28
CA PHE A 366 -13.43 -20.24 5.00
C PHE A 366 -12.89 -18.97 4.29
N ILE A 367 -11.66 -19.01 3.83
CA ILE A 367 -11.02 -17.88 3.11
C ILE A 367 -11.67 -17.67 1.74
N LYS A 368 -11.92 -18.76 0.99
CA LYS A 368 -12.52 -18.69 -0.36
C LYS A 368 -13.95 -18.13 -0.40
N GLN A 369 -14.67 -18.20 0.70
CA GLN A 369 -16.01 -17.61 0.83
C GLN A 369 -16.00 -16.08 1.00
N ARG A 370 -14.80 -15.48 1.13
CA ARG A 370 -14.60 -14.05 1.39
C ARG A 370 -13.87 -13.38 0.25
N GLU A 371 -13.94 -12.05 0.23
CA GLU A 371 -13.16 -11.23 -0.69
C GLU A 371 -11.66 -11.42 -0.48
N LYS A 372 -10.88 -11.34 -1.56
CA LYS A 372 -9.43 -11.51 -1.52
C LYS A 372 -8.77 -10.43 -0.66
N PRO A 373 -8.06 -10.79 0.43
CA PRO A 373 -7.44 -9.85 1.33
C PRO A 373 -6.16 -9.27 0.76
N LEU A 374 -5.71 -8.15 1.34
CA LEU A 374 -4.40 -7.57 1.01
C LEU A 374 -3.25 -8.43 1.55
N ALA A 375 -3.40 -9.04 2.74
CA ALA A 375 -2.38 -9.91 3.31
C ALA A 375 -2.93 -11.25 3.79
N PHE A 376 -2.03 -12.24 3.90
CA PHE A 376 -2.28 -13.60 4.39
C PHE A 376 -1.16 -14.00 5.33
N TYR A 377 -1.50 -14.51 6.52
CA TYR A 377 -0.54 -14.92 7.54
C TYR A 377 -0.78 -16.34 7.99
N TYR A 378 0.28 -17.14 8.04
CA TYR A 378 0.23 -18.52 8.51
C TYR A 378 1.35 -18.80 9.49
N PHE A 379 1.01 -19.42 10.60
CA PHE A 379 1.94 -19.91 11.61
C PHE A 379 1.84 -21.43 11.74
N GLY A 380 2.95 -22.12 11.51
CA GLY A 380 3.04 -23.57 11.53
C GLY A 380 4.14 -24.11 10.61
N CYS A 381 3.98 -25.36 10.16
CA CYS A 381 4.87 -25.98 9.21
C CYS A 381 4.89 -25.22 7.87
N ALA A 382 6.07 -24.86 7.39
CA ALA A 382 6.19 -24.05 6.17
C ALA A 382 5.58 -24.73 4.92
N ALA A 383 5.64 -26.07 4.83
CA ALA A 383 5.06 -26.81 3.71
C ALA A 383 3.54 -26.61 3.64
N ASP A 384 2.86 -26.66 4.80
CA ASP A 384 1.41 -26.44 4.88
C ASP A 384 1.04 -24.98 4.60
N GLY A 385 1.87 -24.03 5.05
CA GLY A 385 1.73 -22.61 4.70
C GLY A 385 1.80 -22.38 3.19
N TRP A 386 2.77 -22.99 2.50
CA TRP A 386 2.88 -22.91 1.04
C TRP A 386 1.71 -23.62 0.33
N ASP A 387 1.19 -24.69 0.90
CA ASP A 387 0.03 -25.39 0.37
C ASP A 387 -1.22 -24.47 0.43
N LEU A 388 -1.49 -23.85 1.56
CA LEU A 388 -2.59 -22.89 1.72
C LEU A 388 -2.44 -21.69 0.77
N ILE A 389 -1.23 -21.13 0.60
CA ILE A 389 -0.95 -20.03 -0.33
C ILE A 389 -1.29 -20.43 -1.77
N ARG A 390 -0.97 -21.67 -2.21
CA ARG A 390 -1.33 -22.16 -3.55
C ARG A 390 -2.84 -22.31 -3.77
N HIS A 391 -3.59 -22.56 -2.70
CA HIS A 391 -5.04 -22.79 -2.78
C HIS A 391 -5.90 -21.57 -2.45
N THR A 392 -5.29 -20.45 -2.03
CA THR A 392 -5.96 -19.18 -1.71
C THR A 392 -5.38 -18.04 -2.56
N SER A 393 -5.93 -16.83 -2.41
CA SER A 393 -5.42 -15.63 -3.10
C SER A 393 -5.39 -14.45 -2.15
N SER A 394 -4.28 -13.69 -2.18
CA SER A 394 -4.09 -12.44 -1.42
C SER A 394 -3.12 -11.54 -2.17
N GLY A 395 -3.01 -10.27 -1.77
CA GLY A 395 -1.99 -9.36 -2.30
C GLY A 395 -0.57 -9.80 -1.96
N GLY A 396 -0.36 -10.21 -0.72
CA GLY A 396 0.92 -10.71 -0.22
C GLY A 396 0.74 -11.47 1.09
N GLY A 397 1.83 -11.74 1.82
CA GLY A 397 1.72 -12.38 3.13
C GLY A 397 3.03 -12.90 3.70
N CYS A 398 2.94 -13.56 4.87
CA CYS A 398 4.08 -14.16 5.54
C CYS A 398 3.76 -15.57 6.05
N ILE A 399 4.76 -16.44 6.03
CA ILE A 399 4.77 -17.71 6.77
C ILE A 399 5.60 -17.49 8.04
N ASN A 400 5.02 -17.80 9.19
CA ASN A 400 5.59 -17.63 10.52
C ASN A 400 5.96 -16.18 10.87
N ASP A 401 5.34 -15.19 10.21
CA ASP A 401 5.48 -13.77 10.54
C ASP A 401 4.21 -12.98 10.20
N THR A 402 4.19 -11.69 10.52
CA THR A 402 3.15 -10.73 10.13
C THR A 402 3.80 -9.46 9.56
N ILE A 403 3.12 -8.75 8.68
CA ILE A 403 3.47 -7.40 8.19
C ILE A 403 4.81 -7.34 7.41
N MET A 404 5.85 -8.08 7.79
CA MET A 404 7.24 -7.89 7.33
C MET A 404 7.46 -7.98 5.82
N HIS A 405 6.52 -8.52 5.04
CA HIS A 405 6.60 -8.53 3.58
C HIS A 405 6.63 -7.12 2.96
N ILE A 406 6.05 -6.09 3.63
CA ILE A 406 6.10 -4.69 3.17
C ILE A 406 7.51 -4.10 3.25
N ALA A 407 8.38 -4.61 4.13
CA ALA A 407 9.72 -4.07 4.34
C ALA A 407 10.73 -4.47 3.25
N ASN A 408 10.36 -5.37 2.34
CA ASN A 408 11.24 -5.84 1.28
C ASN A 408 10.89 -5.19 -0.06
N GLY A 409 11.65 -4.17 -0.48
CA GLY A 409 11.46 -3.48 -1.75
C GLY A 409 11.71 -4.33 -3.02
N ASN A 410 12.18 -5.58 -2.88
CA ASN A 410 12.38 -6.49 -4.02
C ASN A 410 11.15 -7.37 -4.31
N VAL A 411 10.12 -7.33 -3.48
CA VAL A 411 8.85 -8.04 -3.73
C VAL A 411 7.74 -7.02 -4.00
N PRO A 412 6.76 -7.37 -4.86
CA PRO A 412 5.63 -6.49 -5.11
C PRO A 412 4.78 -6.33 -3.85
N PHE A 413 4.36 -5.10 -3.58
CA PHE A 413 3.32 -4.80 -2.61
C PHE A 413 2.10 -4.25 -3.34
N GLY A 414 0.95 -4.86 -3.15
CA GLY A 414 -0.30 -4.47 -3.80
C GLY A 414 -1.38 -5.53 -3.62
N GLY A 415 -2.63 -5.12 -3.84
CA GLY A 415 -3.80 -5.96 -3.67
C GLY A 415 -4.23 -6.71 -4.93
N VAL A 416 -5.24 -7.57 -4.77
CA VAL A 416 -5.88 -8.31 -5.85
C VAL A 416 -7.40 -8.33 -5.65
N GLY A 417 -8.18 -8.01 -6.68
CA GLY A 417 -9.63 -7.94 -6.59
C GLY A 417 -10.09 -6.82 -5.65
N ASN A 418 -10.82 -7.14 -4.58
CA ASN A 418 -11.33 -6.13 -3.65
C ASN A 418 -10.26 -5.45 -2.80
N SER A 419 -9.06 -6.06 -2.67
CA SER A 419 -7.95 -5.48 -1.93
C SER A 419 -7.07 -4.52 -2.74
N GLY A 420 -7.26 -4.45 -4.07
CA GLY A 420 -6.54 -3.48 -4.87
C GLY A 420 -6.23 -3.90 -6.30
N MET A 421 -5.44 -3.05 -6.97
CA MET A 421 -5.02 -3.20 -8.35
C MET A 421 -3.67 -2.51 -8.53
N GLY A 422 -2.75 -3.19 -9.22
CA GLY A 422 -1.37 -2.72 -9.37
C GLY A 422 -0.50 -3.08 -8.16
N HIS A 423 0.72 -2.61 -8.16
CA HIS A 423 1.70 -2.83 -7.09
C HIS A 423 2.80 -1.79 -7.15
N TYR A 424 3.52 -1.61 -6.05
CA TYR A 424 4.60 -0.65 -5.93
C TYR A 424 5.70 -1.15 -4.97
N HIS A 425 6.61 -0.31 -4.56
CA HIS A 425 7.89 -0.45 -3.87
C HIS A 425 9.08 -0.72 -4.78
N GLY A 426 10.16 -0.01 -4.53
CA GLY A 426 11.41 -0.10 -5.27
C GLY A 426 11.20 0.11 -6.78
N LYS A 427 11.77 -0.80 -7.60
CA LYS A 427 11.62 -0.72 -9.07
C LYS A 427 10.16 -0.71 -9.52
N LEU A 428 9.27 -1.37 -8.82
CA LEU A 428 7.86 -1.44 -9.20
C LEU A 428 7.15 -0.09 -9.04
N SER A 429 7.58 0.75 -8.06
CA SER A 429 7.14 2.15 -7.97
C SER A 429 7.50 2.93 -9.25
N PHE A 430 8.75 2.79 -9.74
CA PHE A 430 9.15 3.39 -11.00
C PHE A 430 8.32 2.86 -12.18
N ASP A 431 8.11 1.55 -12.26
CA ASP A 431 7.33 0.91 -13.33
C ASP A 431 5.86 1.36 -13.32
N ALA A 432 5.25 1.55 -12.14
CA ALA A 432 3.86 1.98 -11.99
C ALA A 432 3.57 3.38 -12.59
N PHE A 433 4.59 4.27 -12.61
CA PHE A 433 4.47 5.62 -13.17
C PHE A 433 5.09 5.75 -14.56
N THR A 434 5.48 4.64 -15.21
CA THR A 434 6.06 4.63 -16.56
C THR A 434 5.23 3.78 -17.52
N HIS A 435 5.29 4.14 -18.80
CA HIS A 435 4.82 3.34 -19.92
C HIS A 435 6.00 2.67 -20.64
N GLU A 436 5.85 1.41 -21.02
CA GLU A 436 6.80 0.70 -21.88
C GLU A 436 6.45 0.87 -23.35
N ARG A 437 7.24 1.70 -24.05
CA ARG A 437 7.07 1.90 -25.50
C ARG A 437 7.97 0.97 -26.28
N SER A 438 7.38 0.17 -27.16
CA SER A 438 8.11 -0.72 -28.07
C SER A 438 8.59 0.04 -29.32
N ILE A 439 9.88 -0.10 -29.65
CA ILE A 439 10.50 0.49 -30.82
C ILE A 439 11.20 -0.59 -31.64
N VAL A 440 10.89 -0.68 -32.92
CA VAL A 440 11.64 -1.49 -33.89
C VAL A 440 12.40 -0.53 -34.79
N LYS A 441 13.74 -0.62 -34.77
CA LYS A 441 14.65 0.17 -35.61
C LYS A 441 15.07 -0.69 -36.81
N ALA A 442 14.55 -0.38 -37.99
CA ALA A 442 14.97 -1.00 -39.24
C ALA A 442 16.13 -0.21 -39.88
N PRO A 443 17.11 -0.88 -40.52
CA PRO A 443 18.11 -0.20 -41.35
C PRO A 443 17.48 0.30 -42.65
N THR A 444 18.11 1.31 -43.26
CA THR A 444 17.65 1.91 -44.51
C THR A 444 18.45 1.46 -45.76
N TRP A 445 19.55 0.70 -45.50
CA TRP A 445 20.43 0.19 -46.58
C TRP A 445 19.92 -1.09 -47.25
N ILE A 446 18.91 -1.74 -46.68
CA ILE A 446 18.27 -2.93 -47.24
C ILE A 446 16.75 -2.85 -47.00
N ASP A 447 16.01 -3.23 -48.02
CA ASP A 447 14.56 -3.43 -47.93
C ASP A 447 14.20 -4.80 -48.48
N LEU A 448 13.55 -5.60 -47.65
CA LEU A 448 13.19 -6.97 -48.03
C LEU A 448 11.80 -7.01 -48.66
N PRO A 449 11.69 -7.50 -49.92
CA PRO A 449 10.45 -7.47 -50.66
C PRO A 449 9.33 -8.38 -50.16
N PHE A 450 9.66 -9.26 -49.19
CA PHE A 450 8.74 -10.29 -48.68
C PHE A 450 7.45 -9.76 -48.05
N ARG A 451 7.49 -8.56 -47.46
CA ARG A 451 6.35 -7.96 -46.77
C ARG A 451 5.42 -7.13 -47.65
N TYR A 452 5.81 -6.92 -48.90
CA TYR A 452 5.04 -6.06 -49.80
C TYR A 452 4.13 -6.84 -50.75
N MET A 453 3.00 -6.26 -51.05
CA MET A 453 2.09 -6.76 -52.09
C MET A 453 2.77 -6.73 -53.45
N PRO A 454 2.51 -7.70 -54.34
CA PRO A 454 1.50 -8.77 -54.29
C PRO A 454 1.95 -10.07 -53.61
N TYR A 455 2.81 -10.01 -52.58
CA TYR A 455 3.25 -11.17 -51.74
C TYR A 455 3.91 -12.32 -52.55
N LYS A 456 4.78 -12.02 -53.48
CA LYS A 456 5.43 -12.99 -54.39
C LYS A 456 6.11 -14.19 -53.70
N PHE A 457 6.50 -14.05 -52.45
CA PHE A 457 7.21 -15.07 -51.65
C PHE A 457 6.35 -15.70 -50.57
N PHE A 458 5.00 -15.58 -50.65
CA PHE A 458 4.09 -16.03 -49.61
C PHE A 458 4.32 -17.51 -49.16
N ALA A 459 4.49 -18.43 -50.15
CA ALA A 459 4.70 -19.86 -49.87
C ALA A 459 5.97 -20.11 -49.07
N LEU A 460 7.03 -19.35 -49.30
CA LEU A 460 8.29 -19.42 -48.51
C LEU A 460 8.11 -18.90 -47.12
N ILE A 461 7.47 -17.72 -46.94
CA ILE A 461 7.20 -17.11 -45.66
C ILE A 461 6.34 -18.04 -44.79
N LYS A 462 5.29 -18.65 -45.38
CA LYS A 462 4.41 -19.56 -44.67
C LYS A 462 5.15 -20.80 -44.08
N ARG A 463 6.28 -21.21 -44.67
CA ARG A 463 7.11 -22.28 -44.14
C ARG A 463 8.06 -21.85 -43.04
N MET A 464 8.34 -20.52 -42.93
CA MET A 464 9.25 -19.95 -41.94
C MET A 464 8.52 -19.48 -40.66
N MET A 465 7.22 -19.26 -40.71
CA MET A 465 6.33 -18.97 -39.59
C MET A 465 5.75 -20.22 -38.96
#